data_54b63b4f8ec28d711a132518a4fff25a
#
_entry.id   54b63b4f8ec28d711a132518a4fff25a
#
_cell.length_a   1.000
_cell.length_b   1.000
_cell.length_c   1.000
_cell.angle_alpha   90.00
_cell.angle_beta   90.00
_cell.angle_gamma   90.00
#
_symmetry.space_group_name_H-M   'P 1'
#
loop_
_entity.id
_entity.type
_entity.pdbx_description
1 polymer ?
#
loop_
_entity_poly.entity_id
_entity_poly.type
_entity_poly.pdbx_seq_one_letter_code
_entity_poly.pdbx_strand_id
1 'polypeptide(L)'
;MEKTIPPIEKASYVEIETYQLNELRKVLHYVIGHSAFYKEHFKRNNISPDTIQRLSDLQKIPPVSKHDLQKHQKDFWCAPTDRIIEYTNTSGTEGEALTVPMTESDLKRLAYNEALSLACAGGSSKEIYQLTTTVDRRFMAGLAYILGARELGAGMVRVGPGIPQLQWKTIAEIQPTALIAVPSFLLKLIDYAESNDIDYKNGSVKKVICIGESIRNSDFSYNALGQRIKEKWDIPLYSTYASTEMATAFTECDAGRGGHLHPELIIAEILDDEGNPVVAGVEGELTITTLGIEGLPLVRFRTGDICAMHTEPCSCGRNTARLGPIVGRKHQMIKYKGTTCYPPAIFEVLDSLEEIIYYQVEIYSNEYGGDEVMVRYNAQESLFEKALTDRFRASLRVTPKLERISQETILSLVFPGTSRKAVKLVDRRSQLVIK
;
A
#
# COMPACT_ATOMS: atom_id res chain seq x y z
N MET A 1 -22.49 -10.44 -10.19
CA MET A 1 -21.80 -11.73 -9.92
C MET A 1 -21.95 -12.04 -8.44
N GLU A 2 -22.40 -13.23 -8.08
CA GLU A 2 -22.23 -13.73 -6.72
C GLU A 2 -20.74 -13.79 -6.40
N LYS A 3 -20.35 -13.81 -5.11
CA LYS A 3 -18.94 -13.91 -4.61
C LYS A 3 -18.14 -15.00 -5.33
N THR A 4 -17.73 -14.76 -6.57
CA THR A 4 -17.06 -15.80 -7.36
C THR A 4 -15.56 -15.63 -7.14
N ILE A 5 -15.03 -16.48 -6.23
CA ILE A 5 -13.58 -16.63 -6.11
C ILE A 5 -13.10 -17.27 -7.43
N PRO A 6 -12.13 -16.67 -8.12
CA PRO A 6 -11.57 -17.27 -9.34
C PRO A 6 -11.14 -18.71 -9.11
N PRO A 7 -11.35 -19.63 -10.07
CA PRO A 7 -10.97 -21.03 -9.91
C PRO A 7 -9.50 -21.21 -9.53
N ILE A 8 -8.60 -20.39 -10.08
CA ILE A 8 -7.17 -20.46 -9.78
C ILE A 8 -6.86 -20.13 -8.31
N GLU A 9 -7.63 -19.28 -7.65
CA GLU A 9 -7.43 -18.97 -6.24
C GLU A 9 -7.87 -20.11 -5.29
N LYS A 10 -8.62 -21.09 -5.81
CA LYS A 10 -9.02 -22.32 -5.11
C LYS A 10 -8.20 -23.54 -5.51
N ALA A 11 -7.36 -23.40 -6.53
CA ALA A 11 -6.54 -24.47 -7.05
C ALA A 11 -5.49 -24.91 -6.01
N SER A 12 -4.93 -26.08 -6.20
CA SER A 12 -3.81 -26.56 -5.39
C SER A 12 -2.57 -25.69 -5.62
N TYR A 13 -1.65 -25.71 -4.67
CA TYR A 13 -0.39 -24.99 -4.78
C TYR A 13 0.37 -25.36 -6.08
N VAL A 14 0.38 -26.66 -6.45
CA VAL A 14 1.05 -27.16 -7.67
C VAL A 14 0.41 -26.58 -8.93
N GLU A 15 -0.92 -26.51 -8.96
CA GLU A 15 -1.63 -25.92 -10.11
C GLU A 15 -1.38 -24.42 -10.22
N ILE A 16 -1.37 -23.69 -9.11
CA ILE A 16 -1.02 -22.28 -9.05
C ILE A 16 0.42 -22.06 -9.55
N GLU A 17 1.37 -22.82 -9.04
CA GLU A 17 2.78 -22.74 -9.43
C GLU A 17 2.97 -23.03 -10.92
N THR A 18 2.28 -24.07 -11.44
CA THR A 18 2.32 -24.43 -12.86
C THR A 18 1.76 -23.30 -13.73
N TYR A 19 0.64 -22.72 -13.32
CA TYR A 19 0.04 -21.60 -14.03
C TYR A 19 1.00 -20.39 -14.04
N GLN A 20 1.51 -20.02 -12.87
CA GLN A 20 2.45 -18.88 -12.74
C GLN A 20 3.73 -19.07 -13.54
N LEU A 21 4.28 -20.30 -13.59
CA LEU A 21 5.46 -20.58 -14.40
C LEU A 21 5.19 -20.37 -15.90
N ASN A 22 4.03 -20.80 -16.39
CA ASN A 22 3.66 -20.61 -17.78
C ASN A 22 3.50 -19.13 -18.13
N GLU A 23 2.83 -18.35 -17.27
CA GLU A 23 2.68 -16.91 -17.47
C GLU A 23 4.02 -16.17 -17.32
N LEU A 24 4.86 -16.58 -16.37
CA LEU A 24 6.21 -16.03 -16.20
C LEU A 24 7.03 -16.15 -17.49
N ARG A 25 7.06 -17.33 -18.12
CA ARG A 25 7.78 -17.54 -19.37
C ARG A 25 7.32 -16.59 -20.48
N LYS A 26 6.00 -16.35 -20.59
CA LYS A 26 5.45 -15.37 -21.52
C LYS A 26 5.98 -13.95 -21.24
N VAL A 27 5.96 -13.54 -19.96
CA VAL A 27 6.49 -12.23 -19.54
C VAL A 27 7.97 -12.12 -19.86
N LEU A 28 8.78 -13.13 -19.56
CA LEU A 28 10.22 -13.08 -19.81
C LEU A 28 10.54 -12.93 -21.31
N HIS A 29 9.88 -13.67 -22.18
CA HIS A 29 10.03 -13.50 -23.63
C HIS A 29 9.54 -12.13 -24.08
N TYR A 30 8.44 -11.64 -23.53
CA TYR A 30 7.88 -10.34 -23.88
C TYR A 30 8.83 -9.19 -23.51
N VAL A 31 9.34 -9.16 -22.28
CA VAL A 31 10.23 -8.07 -21.85
C VAL A 31 11.55 -8.04 -22.59
N ILE A 32 12.14 -9.19 -22.95
CA ILE A 32 13.37 -9.24 -23.75
C ILE A 32 13.12 -8.75 -25.17
N GLY A 33 11.95 -9.05 -25.73
CA GLY A 33 11.59 -8.62 -27.09
C GLY A 33 11.29 -7.12 -27.20
N HIS A 34 10.82 -6.47 -26.14
CA HIS A 34 10.22 -5.14 -26.20
C HIS A 34 10.90 -4.09 -25.30
N SER A 35 11.56 -4.46 -24.19
CA SER A 35 12.23 -3.54 -23.29
C SER A 35 13.72 -3.48 -23.56
N ALA A 36 14.25 -2.30 -23.83
CA ALA A 36 15.68 -2.09 -23.99
C ALA A 36 16.45 -2.42 -22.68
N PHE A 37 15.87 -2.06 -21.53
CA PHE A 37 16.46 -2.36 -20.23
C PHE A 37 16.56 -3.87 -19.99
N TYR A 38 15.46 -4.62 -20.12
CA TYR A 38 15.47 -6.07 -19.84
C TYR A 38 16.32 -6.85 -20.83
N LYS A 39 16.35 -6.45 -22.12
CA LYS A 39 17.23 -7.05 -23.11
C LYS A 39 18.70 -6.98 -22.67
N GLU A 40 19.15 -5.82 -22.22
CA GLU A 40 20.51 -5.62 -21.74
C GLU A 40 20.76 -6.28 -20.38
N HIS A 41 19.79 -6.22 -19.46
CA HIS A 41 19.85 -6.82 -18.13
C HIS A 41 20.04 -8.34 -18.21
N PHE A 42 19.25 -9.01 -19.06
CA PHE A 42 19.35 -10.47 -19.26
C PHE A 42 20.66 -10.86 -19.96
N LYS A 43 21.07 -10.10 -20.98
CA LYS A 43 22.34 -10.32 -21.67
C LYS A 43 23.53 -10.20 -20.72
N ARG A 44 23.60 -9.14 -19.92
CA ARG A 44 24.69 -8.89 -18.96
C ARG A 44 24.81 -9.98 -17.89
N ASN A 45 23.71 -10.57 -17.50
CA ASN A 45 23.66 -11.63 -16.48
C ASN A 45 23.67 -13.05 -17.10
N ASN A 46 23.83 -13.20 -18.41
CA ASN A 46 23.82 -14.48 -19.13
C ASN A 46 22.56 -15.33 -18.86
N ILE A 47 21.37 -14.68 -18.81
CA ILE A 47 20.09 -15.32 -18.53
C ILE A 47 19.30 -15.49 -19.82
N SER A 48 18.80 -16.71 -20.07
CA SER A 48 17.81 -16.98 -21.10
C SER A 48 16.47 -17.34 -20.45
N PRO A 49 15.33 -16.87 -20.96
CA PRO A 49 14.01 -17.29 -20.50
C PRO A 49 13.84 -18.82 -20.45
N ASP A 50 14.45 -19.52 -21.42
CA ASP A 50 14.35 -20.97 -21.54
C ASP A 50 15.04 -21.74 -20.39
N THR A 51 15.94 -21.08 -19.64
CA THR A 51 16.58 -21.66 -18.45
C THR A 51 15.71 -21.63 -17.22
N ILE A 52 14.56 -20.93 -17.26
CA ILE A 52 13.59 -20.86 -16.17
C ILE A 52 12.60 -22.00 -16.33
N GLN A 53 12.88 -23.13 -15.64
CA GLN A 53 12.10 -24.37 -15.73
C GLN A 53 11.09 -24.54 -14.59
N ARG A 54 11.25 -23.82 -13.47
CA ARG A 54 10.39 -23.79 -12.29
C ARG A 54 10.37 -22.41 -11.67
N LEU A 55 9.39 -22.07 -10.85
CA LEU A 55 9.29 -20.73 -10.23
C LEU A 55 10.50 -20.37 -9.38
N SER A 56 11.09 -21.35 -8.69
CA SER A 56 12.31 -21.10 -7.90
C SER A 56 13.52 -20.66 -8.75
N ASP A 57 13.50 -20.87 -10.07
CA ASP A 57 14.55 -20.38 -10.97
C ASP A 57 14.50 -18.84 -11.15
N LEU A 58 13.43 -18.17 -10.71
CA LEU A 58 13.41 -16.70 -10.64
C LEU A 58 14.60 -16.13 -9.89
N GLN A 59 15.11 -16.85 -8.89
CA GLN A 59 16.30 -16.45 -8.13
C GLN A 59 17.55 -16.25 -8.99
N LYS A 60 17.60 -16.84 -10.17
CA LYS A 60 18.71 -16.65 -11.15
C LYS A 60 18.67 -15.27 -11.81
N ILE A 61 17.52 -14.60 -11.79
CA ILE A 61 17.33 -13.27 -12.35
C ILE A 61 17.63 -12.23 -11.26
N PRO A 62 18.69 -11.40 -11.39
CA PRO A 62 18.94 -10.34 -10.43
C PRO A 62 17.74 -9.40 -10.33
N PRO A 63 17.30 -9.03 -9.13
CA PRO A 63 16.16 -8.13 -8.95
C PRO A 63 16.50 -6.73 -9.46
N VAL A 64 15.47 -6.01 -9.92
CA VAL A 64 15.55 -4.60 -10.30
C VAL A 64 14.98 -3.72 -9.18
N SER A 65 15.52 -2.52 -9.05
CA SER A 65 15.16 -1.59 -7.99
C SER A 65 14.34 -0.41 -8.52
N LYS A 66 13.76 0.35 -7.60
CA LYS A 66 13.11 1.63 -7.92
C LYS A 66 14.11 2.64 -8.51
N HIS A 67 15.36 2.61 -8.08
CA HIS A 67 16.42 3.45 -8.64
C HIS A 67 16.71 3.11 -10.12
N ASP A 68 16.74 1.81 -10.47
CA ASP A 68 16.92 1.38 -11.87
C ASP A 68 15.75 1.89 -12.72
N LEU A 69 14.53 1.76 -12.19
CA LEU A 69 13.32 2.20 -12.87
C LEU A 69 13.30 3.74 -13.05
N GLN A 70 13.75 4.51 -12.07
CA GLN A 70 13.87 5.97 -12.18
C GLN A 70 14.93 6.38 -13.21
N LYS A 71 16.08 5.74 -13.17
CA LYS A 71 17.22 6.04 -14.06
C LYS A 71 16.96 5.69 -15.52
N HIS A 72 16.25 4.59 -15.77
CA HIS A 72 16.03 4.02 -17.10
C HIS A 72 14.56 3.97 -17.51
N GLN A 73 13.72 4.88 -16.99
CA GLN A 73 12.26 4.81 -17.05
C GLN A 73 11.71 4.36 -18.41
N LYS A 74 12.11 5.02 -19.51
CA LYS A 74 11.61 4.71 -20.86
C LYS A 74 12.18 3.41 -21.43
N ASP A 75 13.34 2.97 -20.99
CA ASP A 75 13.95 1.72 -21.43
C ASP A 75 13.22 0.49 -20.90
N PHE A 76 12.43 0.66 -19.81
CA PHE A 76 11.54 -0.37 -19.28
C PHE A 76 10.24 -0.52 -20.08
N TRP A 77 9.82 0.52 -20.82
CA TRP A 77 8.56 0.49 -21.54
C TRP A 77 8.59 -0.55 -22.65
N CYS A 78 7.54 -1.37 -22.72
CA CYS A 78 7.40 -2.44 -23.70
C CYS A 78 6.38 -2.14 -24.80
N ALA A 79 5.39 -1.30 -24.52
CA ALA A 79 4.40 -0.91 -25.52
C ALA A 79 4.86 0.33 -26.30
N PRO A 80 4.63 0.36 -27.63
CA PRO A 80 4.86 1.56 -28.43
C PRO A 80 3.88 2.67 -28.03
N THR A 81 4.30 3.92 -28.21
CA THR A 81 3.59 5.11 -27.70
C THR A 81 2.16 5.25 -28.25
N ASP A 82 1.91 4.81 -29.46
CA ASP A 82 0.60 4.84 -30.11
C ASP A 82 -0.40 3.82 -29.55
N ARG A 83 0.07 2.85 -28.77
CA ARG A 83 -0.79 1.90 -28.03
C ARG A 83 -1.05 2.33 -26.59
N ILE A 84 -0.38 3.36 -26.09
CA ILE A 84 -0.54 3.85 -24.73
C ILE A 84 -1.73 4.82 -24.69
N ILE A 85 -2.74 4.50 -23.88
CA ILE A 85 -3.97 5.28 -23.77
C ILE A 85 -4.15 5.96 -22.41
N GLU A 86 -3.36 5.57 -21.40
CA GLU A 86 -3.39 6.19 -20.07
C GLU A 86 -1.97 6.33 -19.54
N TYR A 87 -1.72 7.44 -18.83
CA TYR A 87 -0.46 7.71 -18.14
C TYR A 87 -0.73 8.01 -16.68
N THR A 88 -0.37 7.08 -15.80
CA THR A 88 -0.46 7.26 -14.35
C THR A 88 0.89 7.60 -13.74
N ASN A 89 0.89 8.07 -12.50
CA ASN A 89 2.12 8.41 -11.78
C ASN A 89 2.16 7.80 -10.40
N THR A 90 3.37 7.42 -9.97
CA THR A 90 3.64 7.17 -8.56
C THR A 90 3.57 8.46 -7.74
N SER A 91 3.44 8.34 -6.41
CA SER A 91 3.29 9.51 -5.51
C SER A 91 4.51 10.43 -5.45
N GLY A 92 5.69 9.98 -5.91
CA GLY A 92 6.92 10.79 -5.87
C GLY A 92 7.45 11.10 -4.48
N THR A 93 7.02 10.39 -3.44
CA THR A 93 7.48 10.59 -2.05
C THR A 93 8.97 10.33 -1.84
N GLU A 94 9.63 9.67 -2.79
CA GLU A 94 11.03 9.22 -2.73
C GLU A 94 11.86 9.71 -3.93
N GLY A 95 11.59 10.89 -4.43
CA GLY A 95 12.27 11.47 -5.59
C GLY A 95 11.31 11.79 -6.74
N GLU A 96 11.79 11.76 -7.98
CA GLU A 96 10.93 12.03 -9.13
C GLU A 96 9.83 10.96 -9.29
N ALA A 97 8.61 11.44 -9.55
CA ALA A 97 7.47 10.56 -9.78
C ALA A 97 7.68 9.75 -11.07
N LEU A 98 7.51 8.43 -10.97
CA LEU A 98 7.55 7.56 -12.12
C LEU A 98 6.26 7.67 -12.94
N THR A 99 6.37 7.76 -14.26
CA THR A 99 5.23 7.65 -15.16
C THR A 99 5.05 6.19 -15.58
N VAL A 100 3.86 5.66 -15.37
CA VAL A 100 3.46 4.31 -15.76
C VAL A 100 2.55 4.39 -16.96
N PRO A 101 3.01 3.96 -18.15
CA PRO A 101 2.20 3.90 -19.37
C PRO A 101 1.28 2.68 -19.33
N MET A 102 0.05 2.83 -19.77
CA MET A 102 -0.93 1.75 -19.77
C MET A 102 -1.61 1.63 -21.13
N THR A 103 -1.71 0.42 -21.63
CA THR A 103 -2.49 0.07 -22.81
C THR A 103 -3.95 -0.22 -22.44
N GLU A 104 -4.82 -0.44 -23.43
CA GLU A 104 -6.19 -0.90 -23.20
C GLU A 104 -6.22 -2.25 -22.46
N SER A 105 -5.28 -3.15 -22.76
CA SER A 105 -5.12 -4.43 -22.07
C SER A 105 -4.78 -4.23 -20.58
N ASP A 106 -3.86 -3.30 -20.28
CA ASP A 106 -3.47 -2.96 -18.92
C ASP A 106 -4.63 -2.37 -18.12
N LEU A 107 -5.47 -1.52 -18.74
CA LEU A 107 -6.67 -0.98 -18.09
C LEU A 107 -7.72 -2.06 -17.80
N LYS A 108 -7.92 -3.02 -18.72
CA LYS A 108 -8.81 -4.18 -18.49
C LYS A 108 -8.29 -5.05 -17.36
N ARG A 109 -6.96 -5.30 -17.32
CA ARG A 109 -6.32 -6.03 -16.23
C ARG A 109 -6.48 -5.29 -14.90
N LEU A 110 -6.31 -3.96 -14.88
CA LEU A 110 -6.51 -3.13 -13.70
C LEU A 110 -7.96 -3.19 -13.21
N ALA A 111 -8.93 -3.14 -14.11
CA ALA A 111 -10.35 -3.29 -13.80
C ALA A 111 -10.64 -4.66 -13.15
N TYR A 112 -10.13 -5.73 -13.75
CA TYR A 112 -10.25 -7.09 -13.23
C TYR A 112 -9.62 -7.24 -11.84
N ASN A 113 -8.38 -6.79 -11.66
CA ASN A 113 -7.70 -6.78 -10.37
C ASN A 113 -8.53 -6.12 -9.27
N GLU A 114 -9.05 -4.93 -9.57
CA GLU A 114 -9.77 -4.18 -8.55
C GLU A 114 -11.17 -4.75 -8.29
N ALA A 115 -11.80 -5.37 -9.29
CA ALA A 115 -13.04 -6.13 -9.09
C ALA A 115 -12.80 -7.34 -8.16
N LEU A 116 -11.68 -8.07 -8.31
CA LEU A 116 -11.27 -9.14 -7.41
C LEU A 116 -11.00 -8.63 -5.99
N SER A 117 -10.30 -7.51 -5.88
CA SER A 117 -10.00 -6.82 -4.63
C SER A 117 -11.28 -6.46 -3.87
N LEU A 118 -12.23 -5.80 -4.53
CA LEU A 118 -13.52 -5.47 -3.95
C LEU A 118 -14.34 -6.72 -3.59
N ALA A 119 -14.33 -7.75 -4.44
CA ALA A 119 -15.01 -9.02 -4.18
C ALA A 119 -14.37 -9.77 -2.98
N CYS A 120 -13.04 -9.67 -2.79
CA CYS A 120 -12.34 -10.22 -1.63
C CYS A 120 -12.89 -9.65 -0.32
N ALA A 121 -13.13 -8.35 -0.27
CA ALA A 121 -13.79 -7.64 0.83
C ALA A 121 -15.33 -7.84 0.87
N GLY A 122 -15.82 -8.91 0.30
CA GLY A 122 -17.25 -9.23 0.29
C GLY A 122 -18.10 -8.33 -0.60
N GLY A 123 -17.49 -7.68 -1.61
CA GLY A 123 -18.20 -6.86 -2.59
C GLY A 123 -19.01 -7.67 -3.59
N SER A 124 -20.04 -7.04 -4.14
CA SER A 124 -20.91 -7.60 -5.19
C SER A 124 -21.49 -6.50 -6.06
N SER A 125 -22.22 -6.88 -7.12
CA SER A 125 -22.94 -5.95 -7.98
C SER A 125 -24.07 -5.18 -7.28
N LYS A 126 -24.41 -5.53 -6.04
CA LYS A 126 -25.43 -4.83 -5.24
C LYS A 126 -24.86 -3.67 -4.41
N GLU A 127 -23.54 -3.54 -4.38
CA GLU A 127 -22.89 -2.48 -3.61
C GLU A 127 -22.95 -1.14 -4.34
N ILE A 128 -22.96 -0.08 -3.54
CA ILE A 128 -22.69 1.29 -3.97
C ILE A 128 -21.50 1.77 -3.18
N TYR A 129 -20.38 1.97 -3.84
CA TYR A 129 -19.15 2.46 -3.22
C TYR A 129 -19.10 3.98 -3.27
N GLN A 130 -18.78 4.63 -2.14
CA GLN A 130 -18.39 6.04 -2.15
C GLN A 130 -16.87 6.15 -2.07
N LEU A 131 -16.28 6.76 -3.10
CA LEU A 131 -14.84 6.98 -3.20
C LEU A 131 -14.46 8.33 -2.60
N THR A 132 -13.68 8.30 -1.52
CA THR A 132 -13.23 9.50 -0.78
C THR A 132 -11.81 9.93 -1.14
N THR A 133 -11.23 9.39 -2.21
CA THR A 133 -9.90 9.75 -2.70
C THR A 133 -9.96 10.43 -4.06
N THR A 134 -8.83 11.04 -4.46
CA THR A 134 -8.73 11.75 -5.75
C THR A 134 -8.83 10.78 -6.93
N VAL A 135 -9.38 11.26 -8.05
CA VAL A 135 -9.44 10.56 -9.33
C VAL A 135 -8.63 11.28 -10.42
N ASP A 136 -8.10 12.46 -10.10
CA ASP A 136 -7.34 13.33 -10.99
C ASP A 136 -5.82 13.20 -10.78
N ARG A 137 -5.06 14.07 -11.49
CA ARG A 137 -3.60 14.21 -11.35
C ARG A 137 -2.83 12.91 -11.59
N ARG A 138 -3.29 12.11 -12.53
CA ARG A 138 -2.68 10.83 -12.91
C ARG A 138 -2.59 9.81 -11.76
N PHE A 139 -3.49 9.88 -10.80
CA PHE A 139 -3.52 8.97 -9.66
C PHE A 139 -4.18 7.64 -10.03
N MET A 140 -3.40 6.57 -10.13
CA MET A 140 -3.87 5.27 -10.60
C MET A 140 -5.01 4.70 -9.74
N ALA A 141 -4.90 4.76 -8.43
CA ALA A 141 -5.86 4.11 -7.54
C ALA A 141 -7.29 4.64 -7.71
N GLY A 142 -7.46 5.97 -7.92
CA GLY A 142 -8.77 6.53 -8.20
C GLY A 142 -9.42 5.97 -9.45
N LEU A 143 -8.64 5.81 -10.53
CA LEU A 143 -9.07 5.15 -11.76
C LEU A 143 -9.36 3.67 -11.54
N ALA A 144 -8.49 2.96 -10.83
CA ALA A 144 -8.62 1.53 -10.54
C ALA A 144 -9.95 1.21 -9.84
N TYR A 145 -10.31 1.95 -8.78
CA TYR A 145 -11.58 1.73 -8.07
C TYR A 145 -12.81 1.95 -8.96
N ILE A 146 -12.76 2.96 -9.84
CA ILE A 146 -13.87 3.23 -10.80
C ILE A 146 -14.01 2.05 -11.76
N LEU A 147 -12.91 1.62 -12.36
CA LEU A 147 -12.90 0.52 -13.31
C LEU A 147 -13.29 -0.80 -12.64
N GLY A 148 -12.79 -1.08 -11.45
CA GLY A 148 -13.08 -2.29 -10.68
C GLY A 148 -14.55 -2.37 -10.24
N ALA A 149 -15.13 -1.28 -9.74
CA ALA A 149 -16.55 -1.24 -9.39
C ALA A 149 -17.43 -1.48 -10.63
N ARG A 150 -17.07 -0.87 -11.77
CA ARG A 150 -17.75 -1.08 -13.04
C ARG A 150 -17.67 -2.54 -13.51
N GLU A 151 -16.47 -3.16 -13.42
CA GLU A 151 -16.25 -4.57 -13.78
C GLU A 151 -17.03 -5.50 -12.85
N LEU A 152 -17.13 -5.18 -11.56
CA LEU A 152 -17.94 -5.89 -10.58
C LEU A 152 -19.46 -5.72 -10.82
N GLY A 153 -19.86 -4.71 -11.60
CA GLY A 153 -21.26 -4.32 -11.81
C GLY A 153 -21.86 -3.51 -10.66
N ALA A 154 -21.00 -2.94 -9.79
CA ALA A 154 -21.38 -2.15 -8.62
C ALA A 154 -21.50 -0.66 -8.93
N GLY A 155 -22.28 0.07 -8.12
CA GLY A 155 -22.37 1.53 -8.20
C GLY A 155 -21.11 2.21 -7.64
N MET A 156 -20.77 3.38 -8.21
CA MET A 156 -19.64 4.19 -7.75
C MET A 156 -20.01 5.66 -7.65
N VAL A 157 -19.83 6.24 -6.46
CA VAL A 157 -20.03 7.67 -6.19
C VAL A 157 -18.66 8.30 -5.95
N ARG A 158 -18.27 9.26 -6.81
CA ARG A 158 -16.97 9.92 -6.76
C ARG A 158 -17.09 11.27 -6.06
N VAL A 159 -16.83 11.31 -4.76
CA VAL A 159 -16.88 12.56 -3.98
C VAL A 159 -15.52 13.25 -3.96
N GLY A 160 -14.45 12.45 -4.03
CA GLY A 160 -13.08 12.98 -3.92
C GLY A 160 -12.61 13.15 -2.47
N PRO A 161 -11.39 13.66 -2.26
CA PRO A 161 -10.78 13.76 -0.93
C PRO A 161 -11.29 14.96 -0.13
N GLY A 162 -11.22 14.84 1.19
CA GLY A 162 -11.53 15.94 2.11
C GLY A 162 -13.02 16.26 2.23
N ILE A 163 -13.34 17.45 2.78
CA ILE A 163 -14.67 18.03 2.93
C ILE A 163 -15.68 17.06 3.57
N PRO A 164 -15.57 16.78 4.90
CA PRO A 164 -16.47 15.84 5.60
C PRO A 164 -17.95 16.16 5.40
N GLN A 165 -18.33 17.43 5.38
CA GLN A 165 -19.71 17.86 5.12
C GLN A 165 -20.25 17.32 3.81
N LEU A 166 -19.45 17.41 2.70
CA LEU A 166 -19.87 16.93 1.40
C LEU A 166 -19.97 15.39 1.38
N GLN A 167 -19.07 14.71 2.08
CA GLN A 167 -19.12 13.25 2.21
C GLN A 167 -20.44 12.80 2.85
N TRP A 168 -20.81 13.38 4.00
CA TRP A 168 -22.02 13.03 4.71
C TRP A 168 -23.29 13.45 3.97
N LYS A 169 -23.26 14.61 3.31
CA LYS A 169 -24.37 15.03 2.43
C LYS A 169 -24.62 13.98 1.35
N THR A 170 -23.56 13.51 0.69
CA THR A 170 -23.65 12.48 -0.35
C THR A 170 -24.13 11.15 0.20
N ILE A 171 -23.66 10.75 1.40
CA ILE A 171 -24.14 9.54 2.08
C ILE A 171 -25.65 9.62 2.34
N ALA A 172 -26.15 10.77 2.80
CA ALA A 172 -27.58 10.97 3.05
C ALA A 172 -28.41 10.90 1.75
N GLU A 173 -27.89 11.44 0.64
CA GLU A 173 -28.57 11.50 -0.65
C GLU A 173 -28.59 10.15 -1.38
N ILE A 174 -27.41 9.50 -1.48
CA ILE A 174 -27.19 8.34 -2.38
C ILE A 174 -27.28 7.01 -1.62
N GLN A 175 -27.10 7.03 -0.29
CA GLN A 175 -27.11 5.83 0.55
C GLN A 175 -26.10 4.76 0.13
N PRO A 176 -24.79 5.10 -0.04
CA PRO A 176 -23.76 4.12 -0.37
C PRO A 176 -23.67 3.05 0.70
N THR A 177 -23.35 1.81 0.28
CA THR A 177 -23.23 0.66 1.19
C THR A 177 -21.82 0.44 1.69
N ALA A 178 -20.81 1.01 1.00
CA ALA A 178 -19.41 0.89 1.34
C ALA A 178 -18.63 2.19 1.08
N LEU A 179 -17.62 2.45 1.91
CA LEU A 179 -16.64 3.52 1.66
C LEU A 179 -15.31 2.93 1.18
N ILE A 180 -14.63 3.65 0.28
CA ILE A 180 -13.22 3.46 -0.02
C ILE A 180 -12.50 4.68 0.53
N ALA A 181 -11.75 4.53 1.61
CA ALA A 181 -11.23 5.64 2.40
C ALA A 181 -9.83 5.40 2.98
N VAL A 182 -9.09 6.47 3.17
CA VAL A 182 -7.89 6.47 4.00
C VAL A 182 -8.31 6.46 5.47
N PRO A 183 -7.80 5.55 6.31
CA PRO A 183 -8.21 5.39 7.71
C PRO A 183 -8.18 6.66 8.55
N SER A 184 -7.12 7.47 8.42
CA SER A 184 -7.03 8.76 9.13
C SER A 184 -8.10 9.77 8.69
N PHE A 185 -8.56 9.69 7.44
CA PHE A 185 -9.67 10.51 6.97
C PHE A 185 -11.02 9.99 7.47
N LEU A 186 -11.16 8.67 7.65
CA LEU A 186 -12.37 8.09 8.24
C LEU A 186 -12.61 8.60 9.68
N LEU A 187 -11.55 8.73 10.50
CA LEU A 187 -11.67 9.37 11.81
C LEU A 187 -12.21 10.80 11.71
N LYS A 188 -11.71 11.60 10.75
CA LYS A 188 -12.24 12.96 10.53
C LYS A 188 -13.72 12.97 10.11
N LEU A 189 -14.15 11.98 9.35
CA LEU A 189 -15.57 11.82 9.01
C LEU A 189 -16.41 11.51 10.26
N ILE A 190 -15.92 10.63 11.12
CA ILE A 190 -16.58 10.28 12.38
C ILE A 190 -16.65 11.50 13.31
N ASP A 191 -15.55 12.21 13.53
CA ASP A 191 -15.49 13.40 14.37
C ASP A 191 -16.45 14.50 13.87
N TYR A 192 -16.54 14.68 12.54
CA TYR A 192 -17.50 15.60 11.95
C TYR A 192 -18.96 15.15 12.20
N ALA A 193 -19.24 13.85 12.06
CA ALA A 193 -20.57 13.32 12.30
C ALA A 193 -21.01 13.49 13.76
N GLU A 194 -20.11 13.20 14.69
CA GLU A 194 -20.35 13.40 16.14
C GLU A 194 -20.61 14.89 16.46
N SER A 195 -19.85 15.80 15.84
CA SER A 195 -20.00 17.25 16.06
C SER A 195 -21.26 17.87 15.40
N ASN A 196 -21.93 17.14 14.51
CA ASN A 196 -23.12 17.59 13.78
C ASN A 196 -24.35 16.68 13.98
N ASP A 197 -24.35 15.84 15.03
CA ASP A 197 -25.46 14.94 15.39
C ASP A 197 -25.90 14.03 14.23
N ILE A 198 -24.97 13.55 13.40
CA ILE A 198 -25.24 12.62 12.30
C ILE A 198 -25.18 11.19 12.83
N ASP A 199 -26.27 10.45 12.69
CA ASP A 199 -26.33 9.02 13.05
C ASP A 199 -25.61 8.16 11.98
N TYR A 200 -24.30 8.11 12.08
CA TYR A 200 -23.48 7.32 11.17
C TYR A 200 -23.49 5.82 11.47
N LYS A 201 -23.80 5.44 12.71
CA LYS A 201 -23.77 4.03 13.16
C LYS A 201 -24.89 3.21 12.55
N ASN A 202 -26.07 3.81 12.41
CA ASN A 202 -27.25 3.17 11.84
C ASN A 202 -27.46 3.50 10.34
N GLY A 203 -26.52 4.21 9.71
CA GLY A 203 -26.58 4.63 8.31
C GLY A 203 -26.49 3.47 7.30
N SER A 204 -26.44 3.85 6.02
CA SER A 204 -26.39 2.92 4.88
C SER A 204 -25.03 2.21 4.74
N VAL A 205 -23.93 2.85 5.18
CA VAL A 205 -22.57 2.31 5.06
C VAL A 205 -22.41 1.10 5.98
N LYS A 206 -21.99 -0.03 5.43
CA LYS A 206 -21.86 -1.31 6.14
C LYS A 206 -20.43 -1.85 6.18
N LYS A 207 -19.49 -1.25 5.45
CA LYS A 207 -18.07 -1.63 5.43
C LYS A 207 -17.20 -0.51 4.89
N VAL A 208 -15.91 -0.59 5.20
CA VAL A 208 -14.89 0.34 4.66
C VAL A 208 -13.72 -0.45 4.07
N ILE A 209 -13.35 -0.12 2.85
CA ILE A 209 -12.09 -0.53 2.23
C ILE A 209 -11.03 0.50 2.60
N CYS A 210 -10.10 0.09 3.45
CA CYS A 210 -9.05 0.93 4.01
C CYS A 210 -7.83 0.94 3.09
N ILE A 211 -7.45 2.12 2.59
CA ILE A 211 -6.40 2.31 1.59
C ILE A 211 -5.33 3.27 2.07
N GLY A 212 -4.09 3.05 1.65
CA GLY A 212 -2.98 3.99 1.79
C GLY A 212 -2.39 4.13 3.20
N GLU A 213 -3.00 3.56 4.22
CA GLU A 213 -2.49 3.47 5.59
C GLU A 213 -2.81 2.09 6.16
N SER A 214 -1.88 1.52 6.94
CA SER A 214 -2.14 0.25 7.62
C SER A 214 -3.10 0.44 8.80
N ILE A 215 -4.00 -0.55 8.98
CA ILE A 215 -4.90 -0.65 10.13
C ILE A 215 -4.61 -1.86 11.01
N ARG A 216 -3.53 -2.63 10.69
CA ARG A 216 -3.18 -3.84 11.40
C ARG A 216 -1.73 -3.89 11.81
N ASN A 217 -1.48 -4.56 12.93
CA ASN A 217 -0.17 -5.01 13.40
C ASN A 217 0.25 -6.31 12.71
N SER A 218 1.52 -6.72 12.86
CA SER A 218 2.06 -7.95 12.25
C SER A 218 1.34 -9.23 12.70
N ASP A 219 0.69 -9.22 13.86
CA ASP A 219 -0.14 -10.33 14.38
C ASP A 219 -1.59 -10.29 13.87
N PHE A 220 -1.90 -9.37 12.97
CA PHE A 220 -3.23 -9.08 12.40
C PHE A 220 -4.24 -8.45 13.37
N SER A 221 -3.90 -8.15 14.60
CA SER A 221 -4.71 -7.30 15.45
C SER A 221 -4.85 -5.89 14.84
N TYR A 222 -5.89 -5.15 15.20
CA TYR A 222 -5.97 -3.74 14.81
C TYR A 222 -4.85 -2.95 15.51
N ASN A 223 -4.13 -2.13 14.74
CA ASN A 223 -3.23 -1.14 15.29
C ASN A 223 -4.01 0.01 15.96
N ALA A 224 -3.33 0.98 16.57
CA ALA A 224 -3.98 2.09 17.28
C ALA A 224 -4.99 2.83 16.40
N LEU A 225 -4.68 3.07 15.13
CA LEU A 225 -5.59 3.74 14.19
C LEU A 225 -6.84 2.90 13.90
N GLY A 226 -6.66 1.61 13.61
CA GLY A 226 -7.75 0.67 13.38
C GLY A 226 -8.63 0.49 14.63
N GLN A 227 -8.00 0.40 15.82
CA GLN A 227 -8.70 0.27 17.09
C GLN A 227 -9.57 1.50 17.39
N ARG A 228 -9.04 2.72 17.23
CA ARG A 228 -9.79 3.96 17.42
C ARG A 228 -11.00 4.07 16.49
N ILE A 229 -10.87 3.62 15.24
CA ILE A 229 -12.02 3.59 14.33
C ILE A 229 -13.08 2.60 14.84
N LYS A 230 -12.66 1.39 15.22
CA LYS A 230 -13.57 0.34 15.71
C LYS A 230 -14.30 0.72 16.98
N GLU A 231 -13.67 1.43 17.91
CA GLU A 231 -14.28 1.93 19.14
C GLU A 231 -15.38 2.97 18.87
N LYS A 232 -15.15 3.86 17.90
CA LYS A 232 -16.14 4.87 17.51
C LYS A 232 -17.22 4.31 16.58
N TRP A 233 -16.84 3.47 15.63
CA TRP A 233 -17.72 2.87 14.64
C TRP A 233 -17.40 1.40 14.46
N ASP A 234 -18.18 0.53 15.07
CA ASP A 234 -18.02 -0.93 14.95
C ASP A 234 -18.50 -1.42 13.58
N ILE A 235 -17.71 -1.12 12.56
CA ILE A 235 -17.95 -1.46 11.17
C ILE A 235 -16.85 -2.38 10.66
N PRO A 236 -17.11 -3.34 9.74
CA PRO A 236 -16.06 -4.11 9.07
C PRO A 236 -15.07 -3.22 8.32
N LEU A 237 -13.77 -3.40 8.62
CA LEU A 237 -12.66 -2.72 7.99
C LEU A 237 -11.83 -3.75 7.24
N TYR A 238 -11.58 -3.50 5.95
CA TYR A 238 -10.75 -4.36 5.09
C TYR A 238 -9.50 -3.61 4.67
N SER A 239 -8.35 -4.10 5.08
CA SER A 239 -7.06 -3.52 4.67
C SER A 239 -6.76 -3.86 3.22
N THR A 240 -6.25 -2.90 2.48
CA THR A 240 -5.78 -3.08 1.10
C THR A 240 -4.38 -2.50 0.95
N TYR A 241 -3.45 -3.31 0.45
CA TYR A 241 -2.13 -2.88 0.03
C TYR A 241 -2.03 -2.90 -1.50
N ALA A 242 -1.56 -1.82 -2.09
CA ALA A 242 -1.35 -1.69 -3.54
C ALA A 242 -0.25 -0.66 -3.83
N SER A 243 0.41 -0.79 -4.97
CA SER A 243 1.25 0.27 -5.52
C SER A 243 1.00 0.49 -7.00
N THR A 244 1.32 1.68 -7.47
CA THR A 244 1.18 2.04 -8.89
C THR A 244 2.07 1.17 -9.77
N GLU A 245 3.28 0.84 -9.30
CA GLU A 245 4.27 0.07 -10.03
C GLU A 245 3.79 -1.35 -10.36
N MET A 246 3.08 -1.99 -9.43
CA MET A 246 2.61 -3.37 -9.64
C MET A 246 1.20 -3.46 -10.25
N ALA A 247 0.44 -2.36 -10.27
CA ALA A 247 -0.94 -2.33 -10.76
C ALA A 247 -1.78 -3.51 -10.25
N THR A 248 -1.57 -3.87 -8.98
CA THR A 248 -2.23 -4.98 -8.30
C THR A 248 -2.48 -4.60 -6.85
N ALA A 249 -3.64 -4.99 -6.32
CA ALA A 249 -4.02 -4.80 -4.94
C ALA A 249 -4.10 -6.15 -4.21
N PHE A 250 -3.73 -6.15 -2.95
CA PHE A 250 -3.84 -7.28 -2.04
C PHE A 250 -4.82 -6.89 -0.94
N THR A 251 -6.03 -7.38 -1.03
CA THR A 251 -7.13 -6.99 -0.14
C THR A 251 -7.50 -8.13 0.82
N GLU A 252 -7.78 -7.78 2.07
CA GLU A 252 -8.27 -8.72 3.06
C GLU A 252 -9.66 -9.26 2.70
N CYS A 253 -9.90 -10.51 3.08
CA CYS A 253 -11.23 -11.08 3.19
C CYS A 253 -11.76 -10.95 4.62
N ASP A 254 -12.96 -11.49 4.89
CA ASP A 254 -13.61 -11.48 6.21
C ASP A 254 -12.75 -12.11 7.33
N ALA A 255 -11.73 -12.92 6.99
CA ALA A 255 -10.82 -13.49 7.97
C ALA A 255 -9.86 -12.45 8.58
N GLY A 256 -9.62 -11.31 7.91
CA GLY A 256 -8.77 -10.22 8.40
C GLY A 256 -7.32 -10.61 8.69
N ARG A 257 -6.77 -11.54 7.89
CA ARG A 257 -5.43 -12.10 8.10
C ARG A 257 -4.52 -11.90 6.89
N GLY A 258 -4.39 -10.65 6.46
CA GLY A 258 -3.57 -10.24 5.33
C GLY A 258 -4.29 -10.26 3.99
N GLY A 259 -3.75 -9.52 3.03
CA GLY A 259 -4.31 -9.36 1.69
C GLY A 259 -3.98 -10.53 0.78
N HIS A 260 -4.98 -11.09 0.10
CA HIS A 260 -4.81 -12.22 -0.80
C HIS A 260 -4.02 -11.85 -2.05
N LEU A 261 -3.12 -12.75 -2.48
CA LEU A 261 -2.49 -12.71 -3.78
C LEU A 261 -3.48 -13.17 -4.85
N HIS A 262 -3.37 -12.59 -6.02
CA HIS A 262 -4.05 -13.01 -7.24
C HIS A 262 -3.03 -13.68 -8.17
N PRO A 263 -2.94 -15.02 -8.18
CA PRO A 263 -1.86 -15.76 -8.86
C PRO A 263 -1.78 -15.48 -10.36
N GLU A 264 -2.91 -15.13 -10.97
CA GLU A 264 -3.01 -14.80 -12.40
C GLU A 264 -2.46 -13.41 -12.74
N LEU A 265 -2.23 -12.57 -11.74
CA LEU A 265 -1.81 -11.18 -11.94
C LEU A 265 -0.38 -10.90 -11.50
N ILE A 266 0.11 -11.65 -10.49
CA ILE A 266 1.39 -11.31 -9.86
C ILE A 266 2.05 -12.52 -9.21
N ILE A 267 3.38 -12.58 -9.30
CA ILE A 267 4.22 -13.44 -8.49
C ILE A 267 4.87 -12.55 -7.43
N ALA A 268 4.81 -12.93 -6.17
CA ALA A 268 5.41 -12.22 -5.05
C ALA A 268 6.44 -13.11 -4.35
N GLU A 269 7.60 -12.53 -4.05
CA GLU A 269 8.68 -13.10 -3.26
C GLU A 269 8.94 -12.18 -2.07
N ILE A 270 9.30 -12.73 -0.92
CA ILE A 270 9.83 -11.96 0.20
C ILE A 270 11.32 -12.28 0.30
N LEU A 271 12.16 -11.27 0.11
CA LEU A 271 13.62 -11.45 0.02
C LEU A 271 14.36 -10.83 1.21
N ASP A 272 15.43 -11.49 1.62
CA ASP A 272 16.42 -10.92 2.53
C ASP A 272 17.29 -9.83 1.85
N ASP A 273 18.27 -9.31 2.59
CA ASP A 273 19.19 -8.30 2.06
C ASP A 273 20.10 -8.85 0.96
N GLU A 274 20.42 -10.13 0.99
CA GLU A 274 21.23 -10.85 0.01
C GLU A 274 20.44 -11.22 -1.25
N GLY A 275 19.11 -11.08 -1.23
CA GLY A 275 18.21 -11.36 -2.35
C GLY A 275 17.72 -12.81 -2.40
N ASN A 276 17.84 -13.56 -1.29
CA ASN A 276 17.31 -14.91 -1.16
C ASN A 276 15.89 -14.87 -0.58
N PRO A 277 15.00 -15.76 -1.02
CA PRO A 277 13.68 -15.90 -0.42
C PRO A 277 13.76 -16.31 1.05
N VAL A 278 12.97 -15.64 1.90
CA VAL A 278 12.80 -16.02 3.30
C VAL A 278 11.64 -17.01 3.45
N VAL A 279 11.61 -17.73 4.57
CA VAL A 279 10.52 -18.66 4.87
C VAL A 279 9.22 -17.90 5.20
N ALA A 280 8.08 -18.55 4.99
CA ALA A 280 6.77 -17.98 5.30
C ALA A 280 6.69 -17.49 6.76
N GLY A 281 6.08 -16.33 6.97
CA GLY A 281 5.97 -15.67 8.27
C GLY A 281 7.18 -14.83 8.69
N VAL A 282 8.30 -14.90 7.97
CA VAL A 282 9.48 -14.05 8.21
C VAL A 282 9.38 -12.78 7.38
N GLU A 283 9.71 -11.65 7.99
CA GLU A 283 9.74 -10.35 7.33
C GLU A 283 10.94 -10.23 6.38
N GLY A 284 10.71 -9.61 5.23
CA GLY A 284 11.71 -9.28 4.24
C GLY A 284 11.15 -8.28 3.23
N GLU A 285 11.92 -7.96 2.22
CA GLU A 285 11.52 -7.02 1.18
C GLU A 285 10.61 -7.68 0.15
N LEU A 286 9.41 -7.13 -0.01
CA LEU A 286 8.49 -7.56 -1.06
C LEU A 286 9.12 -7.29 -2.43
N THR A 287 9.25 -8.35 -3.20
CA THR A 287 9.73 -8.33 -4.58
C THR A 287 8.69 -8.95 -5.47
N ILE A 288 8.35 -8.30 -6.59
CA ILE A 288 7.22 -8.72 -7.42
C ILE A 288 7.63 -8.93 -8.88
N THR A 289 6.90 -9.86 -9.52
CA THR A 289 6.89 -9.99 -10.98
C THR A 289 5.45 -9.88 -11.45
N THR A 290 5.16 -8.89 -12.28
CA THR A 290 3.81 -8.65 -12.81
C THR A 290 3.50 -9.58 -13.97
N LEU A 291 2.28 -10.08 -14.04
CA LEU A 291 1.78 -10.93 -15.12
C LEU A 291 0.73 -10.19 -15.93
N GLY A 292 0.75 -10.35 -17.26
CA GLY A 292 -0.25 -9.78 -18.15
C GLY A 292 -0.21 -8.25 -18.33
N ILE A 293 0.89 -7.58 -17.99
CA ILE A 293 1.10 -6.15 -18.25
C ILE A 293 1.85 -5.97 -19.56
N GLU A 294 1.39 -5.03 -20.39
CA GLU A 294 2.01 -4.69 -21.68
C GLU A 294 2.86 -3.41 -21.63
N GLY A 295 2.39 -2.37 -20.93
CA GLY A 295 3.03 -1.05 -20.93
C GLY A 295 4.35 -1.02 -20.16
N LEU A 296 4.32 -1.45 -18.92
CA LEU A 296 5.46 -1.46 -17.99
C LEU A 296 5.48 -2.76 -17.17
N PRO A 297 5.75 -3.92 -17.77
CA PRO A 297 5.90 -5.14 -17.00
C PRO A 297 7.17 -5.10 -16.15
N LEU A 298 7.08 -5.63 -14.93
CA LEU A 298 8.17 -5.68 -13.97
C LEU A 298 8.53 -7.13 -13.65
N VAL A 299 9.83 -7.45 -13.68
CA VAL A 299 10.39 -8.76 -13.34
C VAL A 299 11.31 -8.61 -12.14
N ARG A 300 11.02 -9.32 -11.05
CA ARG A 300 11.74 -9.26 -9.76
C ARG A 300 12.01 -7.82 -9.30
N PHE A 301 10.98 -7.01 -9.32
CA PHE A 301 11.07 -5.62 -8.87
C PHE A 301 10.97 -5.53 -7.35
N ARG A 302 12.02 -5.00 -6.72
CA ARG A 302 12.06 -4.67 -5.29
C ARG A 302 11.23 -3.43 -5.02
N THR A 303 10.15 -3.61 -4.26
CA THR A 303 9.23 -2.51 -3.95
C THR A 303 9.78 -1.55 -2.89
N GLY A 304 10.73 -2.01 -2.09
CA GLY A 304 11.23 -1.33 -0.90
C GLY A 304 10.32 -1.50 0.32
N ASP A 305 9.15 -2.11 0.19
CA ASP A 305 8.23 -2.34 1.30
C ASP A 305 8.58 -3.66 2.01
N ILE A 306 8.58 -3.62 3.36
CA ILE A 306 8.91 -4.76 4.21
C ILE A 306 7.61 -5.36 4.74
N CYS A 307 7.43 -6.67 4.53
CA CYS A 307 6.29 -7.44 5.03
C CYS A 307 6.63 -8.93 5.14
N ALA A 308 5.71 -9.72 5.67
CA ALA A 308 5.79 -11.18 5.66
C ALA A 308 4.75 -11.78 4.70
N MET A 309 5.02 -12.99 4.19
CA MET A 309 4.05 -13.77 3.41
C MET A 309 3.54 -14.94 4.23
N HIS A 310 2.23 -15.18 4.19
CA HIS A 310 1.53 -16.24 4.90
C HIS A 310 0.90 -17.20 3.88
N THR A 311 1.21 -18.49 4.01
CA THR A 311 0.84 -19.52 3.02
C THR A 311 -0.21 -20.51 3.52
N GLU A 312 -0.67 -20.38 4.77
CA GLU A 312 -1.69 -21.24 5.34
C GLU A 312 -3.03 -21.02 4.62
N PRO A 313 -3.84 -22.09 4.42
CA PRO A 313 -5.18 -21.97 3.83
C PRO A 313 -6.05 -20.96 4.57
N CYS A 314 -6.82 -20.18 3.85
CA CYS A 314 -7.72 -19.20 4.43
C CYS A 314 -9.13 -19.77 4.59
N SER A 315 -9.79 -19.44 5.72
CA SER A 315 -11.19 -19.80 5.98
C SER A 315 -12.19 -19.28 4.94
N CYS A 316 -11.80 -18.30 4.11
CA CYS A 316 -12.63 -17.81 3.01
C CYS A 316 -12.70 -18.77 1.81
N GLY A 317 -11.93 -19.85 1.82
CA GLY A 317 -11.89 -20.87 0.76
C GLY A 317 -10.86 -20.59 -0.35
N ARG A 318 -10.00 -19.60 -0.20
CA ARG A 318 -8.83 -19.38 -1.06
C ARG A 318 -7.61 -20.14 -0.56
N ASN A 319 -6.87 -20.71 -1.50
CA ASN A 319 -5.58 -21.37 -1.24
C ASN A 319 -4.39 -20.45 -1.56
N THR A 320 -4.64 -19.21 -1.95
CA THR A 320 -3.58 -18.24 -2.28
C THR A 320 -2.86 -17.76 -1.04
N ALA A 321 -1.56 -17.50 -1.17
CA ALA A 321 -0.78 -16.81 -0.14
C ALA A 321 -1.36 -15.41 0.14
N ARG A 322 -1.01 -14.87 1.30
CA ARG A 322 -1.46 -13.55 1.76
C ARG A 322 -0.26 -12.72 2.19
N LEU A 323 -0.28 -11.45 1.84
CA LEU A 323 0.68 -10.49 2.37
C LEU A 323 0.20 -9.99 3.73
N GLY A 324 1.09 -10.04 4.71
CA GLY A 324 0.93 -9.37 6.00
C GLY A 324 0.94 -7.84 5.85
N PRO A 325 0.68 -7.12 6.94
CA PRO A 325 0.79 -5.67 6.96
C PRO A 325 2.20 -5.21 6.58
N ILE A 326 2.28 -4.06 5.92
CA ILE A 326 3.57 -3.42 5.65
C ILE A 326 4.09 -2.82 6.95
N VAL A 327 5.21 -3.34 7.43
CA VAL A 327 5.84 -2.88 8.68
C VAL A 327 6.71 -1.64 8.49
N GLY A 328 7.11 -1.35 7.25
CA GLY A 328 7.86 -0.16 6.91
C GLY A 328 8.47 -0.21 5.52
N ARG A 329 9.29 0.79 5.22
CA ARG A 329 10.07 0.84 3.98
C ARG A 329 11.54 0.69 4.28
N LYS A 330 12.23 -0.13 3.50
CA LYS A 330 13.64 -0.47 3.70
C LYS A 330 14.54 0.76 3.82
N HIS A 331 14.37 1.75 2.94
CA HIS A 331 15.15 2.99 2.97
C HIS A 331 14.77 3.92 4.13
N GLN A 332 13.60 3.73 4.77
CA GLN A 332 13.16 4.46 5.97
C GLN A 332 13.52 3.73 7.27
N MET A 333 14.25 2.63 7.18
CA MET A 333 14.77 1.96 8.37
C MET A 333 15.60 2.94 9.21
N ILE A 334 15.34 2.97 10.50
CA ILE A 334 15.97 3.85 11.47
C ILE A 334 16.83 3.00 12.39
N LYS A 335 18.12 3.29 12.46
CA LYS A 335 19.04 2.67 13.42
C LYS A 335 19.33 3.68 14.53
N TYR A 336 18.49 3.70 15.55
CA TYR A 336 18.51 4.71 16.60
C TYR A 336 18.86 4.12 17.95
N LYS A 337 19.94 4.59 18.56
CA LYS A 337 20.42 4.16 19.90
C LYS A 337 20.48 2.63 20.09
N GLY A 338 20.97 1.93 19.07
CA GLY A 338 21.09 0.47 19.08
C GLY A 338 19.81 -0.32 18.80
N THR A 339 18.71 0.36 18.50
CA THR A 339 17.46 -0.26 18.09
C THR A 339 17.22 0.01 16.60
N THR A 340 16.71 -1.01 15.88
CA THR A 340 16.22 -0.86 14.52
C THR A 340 14.70 -0.75 14.56
N CYS A 341 14.15 0.29 13.96
CA CYS A 341 12.70 0.46 13.84
C CYS A 341 12.33 1.14 12.50
N TYR A 342 11.04 1.17 12.22
CA TYR A 342 10.48 1.88 11.07
C TYR A 342 9.53 2.97 11.53
N PRO A 343 9.32 4.05 10.74
CA PRO A 343 8.40 5.12 11.09
C PRO A 343 7.00 4.67 11.55
N PRO A 344 6.36 3.65 10.94
CA PRO A 344 5.07 3.16 11.42
C PRO A 344 5.04 2.76 12.90
N ALA A 345 6.14 2.20 13.42
CA ALA A 345 6.21 1.84 14.83
C ALA A 345 6.25 3.07 15.75
N ILE A 346 6.81 4.20 15.28
CA ILE A 346 6.77 5.48 15.98
C ILE A 346 5.36 6.07 15.93
N PHE A 347 4.70 5.98 14.77
CA PHE A 347 3.33 6.44 14.59
C PHE A 347 2.36 5.68 15.49
N GLU A 348 2.54 4.36 15.64
CA GLU A 348 1.72 3.52 16.52
C GLU A 348 1.75 4.02 17.97
N VAL A 349 2.93 4.39 18.48
CA VAL A 349 3.05 4.97 19.83
C VAL A 349 2.29 6.29 19.93
N LEU A 350 2.42 7.17 18.93
CA LEU A 350 1.79 8.49 18.93
C LEU A 350 0.26 8.37 18.73
N ASP A 351 -0.18 7.52 17.82
CA ASP A 351 -1.60 7.29 17.53
C ASP A 351 -2.31 6.55 18.69
N SER A 352 -1.58 5.86 19.59
CA SER A 352 -2.14 5.18 20.76
C SER A 352 -2.52 6.13 21.91
N LEU A 353 -2.16 7.42 21.84
CA LEU A 353 -2.45 8.42 22.85
C LEU A 353 -3.51 9.40 22.32
N GLU A 354 -4.70 9.37 22.91
CA GLU A 354 -5.83 10.20 22.48
C GLU A 354 -5.56 11.71 22.66
N GLU A 355 -4.70 12.05 23.60
CA GLU A 355 -4.30 13.43 23.87
C GLU A 355 -3.45 14.02 22.74
N ILE A 356 -2.81 13.22 21.90
CA ILE A 356 -2.02 13.72 20.76
C ILE A 356 -2.95 14.05 19.60
N ILE A 357 -2.97 15.33 19.21
CA ILE A 357 -3.86 15.86 18.16
C ILE A 357 -3.19 15.79 16.80
N TYR A 358 -1.96 16.29 16.72
CA TYR A 358 -1.15 16.27 15.50
C TYR A 358 0.31 16.01 15.84
N TYR A 359 1.03 15.35 14.92
CA TYR A 359 2.46 15.14 15.06
C TYR A 359 3.17 15.07 13.70
N GLN A 360 4.47 15.34 13.74
CA GLN A 360 5.39 15.07 12.62
C GLN A 360 6.68 14.45 13.18
N VAL A 361 7.14 13.40 12.52
CA VAL A 361 8.41 12.73 12.82
C VAL A 361 9.45 13.18 11.80
N GLU A 362 10.57 13.67 12.28
CA GLU A 362 11.73 14.04 11.46
C GLU A 362 12.88 13.09 11.77
N ILE A 363 13.47 12.51 10.71
CA ILE A 363 14.66 11.65 10.79
C ILE A 363 15.82 12.42 10.15
N TYR A 364 16.95 12.48 10.83
CA TYR A 364 18.16 13.12 10.33
C TYR A 364 19.41 12.40 10.81
N SER A 365 20.55 12.63 10.16
CA SER A 365 21.83 12.08 10.61
C SER A 365 22.53 13.07 11.55
N ASN A 366 23.11 12.56 12.64
CA ASN A 366 23.98 13.35 13.51
C ASN A 366 25.38 13.52 12.87
N GLU A 367 26.26 14.26 13.53
CA GLU A 367 27.62 14.52 13.08
C GLU A 367 28.50 13.27 12.88
N TYR A 368 28.12 12.16 13.50
CA TYR A 368 28.81 10.87 13.41
C TYR A 368 28.13 9.91 12.38
N GLY A 369 27.13 10.39 11.64
CA GLY A 369 26.40 9.58 10.66
C GLY A 369 25.35 8.63 11.27
N GLY A 370 25.09 8.72 12.57
CA GLY A 370 24.03 7.95 13.22
C GLY A 370 22.66 8.59 13.05
N ASP A 371 21.61 7.76 12.99
CA ASP A 371 20.24 8.25 12.87
C ASP A 371 19.78 8.93 14.17
N GLU A 372 19.10 10.05 14.01
CA GLU A 372 18.41 10.79 15.06
C GLU A 372 16.94 10.96 14.70
N VAL A 373 16.08 10.93 15.71
CA VAL A 373 14.65 11.07 15.55
C VAL A 373 14.12 12.20 16.42
N MET A 374 13.43 13.14 15.79
CA MET A 374 12.70 14.23 16.44
C MET A 374 11.20 14.04 16.20
N VAL A 375 10.42 14.08 17.26
CA VAL A 375 8.96 14.09 17.20
C VAL A 375 8.46 15.45 17.62
N ARG A 376 7.91 16.20 16.68
CA ARG A 376 7.14 17.43 16.99
C ARG A 376 5.68 17.05 17.13
N TYR A 377 5.05 17.52 18.19
CA TYR A 377 3.65 17.19 18.45
C TYR A 377 2.86 18.32 19.09
N ASN A 378 1.56 18.29 18.86
CA ASN A 378 0.58 19.07 19.57
C ASN A 378 -0.33 18.12 20.34
N ALA A 379 -0.62 18.43 21.58
CA ALA A 379 -1.43 17.58 22.43
C ALA A 379 -2.26 18.42 23.41
N GLN A 380 -3.32 17.79 23.97
CA GLN A 380 -4.13 18.32 25.06
C GLN A 380 -3.25 18.57 26.31
N GLU A 381 -3.64 19.52 27.16
CA GLU A 381 -2.89 19.85 28.37
C GLU A 381 -2.75 18.68 29.35
N SER A 382 -3.67 17.73 29.30
CA SER A 382 -3.67 16.50 30.10
C SER A 382 -2.49 15.58 29.83
N LEU A 383 -1.84 15.68 28.65
CA LEU A 383 -0.69 14.84 28.32
C LEU A 383 0.57 15.32 29.02
N PHE A 384 1.13 14.49 29.89
CA PHE A 384 2.43 14.68 30.48
C PHE A 384 3.52 14.05 29.60
N GLU A 385 4.59 14.80 29.30
CA GLU A 385 5.73 14.33 28.48
C GLU A 385 6.35 13.04 29.02
N LYS A 386 6.30 12.85 30.33
CA LYS A 386 6.74 11.61 30.98
C LYS A 386 5.94 10.39 30.48
N ALA A 387 4.60 10.51 30.34
CA ALA A 387 3.76 9.42 29.87
C ALA A 387 4.11 9.03 28.42
N LEU A 388 4.34 10.02 27.57
CA LEU A 388 4.79 9.80 26.18
C LEU A 388 6.17 9.13 26.14
N THR A 389 7.11 9.60 26.98
CA THR A 389 8.45 9.01 27.11
C THR A 389 8.39 7.54 27.54
N ASP A 390 7.58 7.24 28.55
CA ASP A 390 7.44 5.88 29.08
C ASP A 390 6.77 4.96 28.05
N ARG A 391 5.84 5.45 27.26
CA ARG A 391 5.20 4.72 26.16
C ARG A 391 6.22 4.36 25.07
N PHE A 392 7.05 5.31 24.65
CA PHE A 392 8.14 5.05 23.70
C PHE A 392 9.13 4.00 24.21
N ARG A 393 9.53 4.08 25.49
CA ARG A 393 10.43 3.08 26.08
C ARG A 393 9.80 1.69 26.12
N ALA A 394 8.53 1.60 26.48
CA ALA A 394 7.82 0.32 26.52
C ALA A 394 7.69 -0.32 25.13
N SER A 395 7.36 0.46 24.11
CA SER A 395 7.09 -0.05 22.76
C SER A 395 8.33 -0.21 21.90
N LEU A 396 9.26 0.76 21.93
CA LEU A 396 10.41 0.83 21.04
C LEU A 396 11.76 0.67 21.75
N ARG A 397 11.78 0.56 23.09
CA ARG A 397 12.99 0.52 23.93
C ARG A 397 13.88 1.77 23.86
N VAL A 398 13.49 2.75 23.08
CA VAL A 398 14.18 4.05 22.90
C VAL A 398 13.17 5.19 22.92
N THR A 399 13.64 6.38 23.30
CA THR A 399 12.82 7.58 23.25
C THR A 399 13.41 8.55 22.25
N PRO A 400 12.63 9.00 21.22
CA PRO A 400 13.05 10.07 20.33
C PRO A 400 13.20 11.40 21.07
N LYS A 401 13.78 12.39 20.43
CA LYS A 401 13.69 13.77 20.91
C LYS A 401 12.24 14.23 20.76
N LEU A 402 11.68 14.85 21.80
CA LEU A 402 10.28 15.28 21.86
C LEU A 402 10.23 16.81 21.89
N GLU A 403 9.41 17.41 21.06
CA GLU A 403 9.19 18.86 20.98
C GLU A 403 7.69 19.16 20.90
N ARG A 404 7.13 19.70 21.97
CA ARG A 404 5.73 20.14 21.98
C ARG A 404 5.65 21.53 21.37
N ILE A 405 4.82 21.68 20.33
CA ILE A 405 4.64 22.92 19.59
C ILE A 405 3.18 23.34 19.50
N SER A 406 2.93 24.60 19.11
CA SER A 406 1.57 25.12 18.95
C SER A 406 0.80 24.41 17.85
N GLN A 407 -0.55 24.43 17.95
CA GLN A 407 -1.41 23.86 16.92
C GLN A 407 -1.20 24.52 15.55
N GLU A 408 -1.03 25.82 15.50
CA GLU A 408 -0.78 26.56 14.26
C GLU A 408 0.52 26.08 13.59
N THR A 409 1.60 25.96 14.37
CA THR A 409 2.89 25.51 13.87
C THR A 409 2.83 24.09 13.34
N ILE A 410 2.24 23.13 14.10
CA ILE A 410 2.19 21.74 13.65
C ILE A 410 1.30 21.57 12.42
N LEU A 411 0.19 22.32 12.31
CA LEU A 411 -0.68 22.26 11.13
C LEU A 411 0.06 22.73 9.87
N SER A 412 0.89 23.77 9.95
CA SER A 412 1.71 24.24 8.82
C SER A 412 2.75 23.19 8.37
N LEU A 413 3.28 22.41 9.31
CA LEU A 413 4.24 21.33 9.02
C LEU A 413 3.56 20.09 8.44
N VAL A 414 2.43 19.69 9.02
CA VAL A 414 1.72 18.46 8.64
C VAL A 414 0.91 18.65 7.36
N PHE A 415 0.37 19.85 7.13
CA PHE A 415 -0.44 20.17 5.94
C PHE A 415 0.16 21.33 5.14
N PRO A 416 1.39 21.23 4.64
CA PRO A 416 1.93 22.22 3.74
C PRO A 416 1.06 22.26 2.48
N GLY A 417 0.69 23.45 1.99
CA GLY A 417 -0.23 23.64 0.86
C GLY A 417 0.15 22.91 -0.44
N THR A 418 1.35 22.35 -0.50
CA THR A 418 1.91 21.59 -1.63
C THR A 418 1.61 20.09 -1.55
N SER A 419 1.23 19.53 -0.39
CA SER A 419 0.98 18.10 -0.19
C SER A 419 -0.51 17.77 -0.18
N ARG A 420 -0.87 16.63 -0.78
CA ARG A 420 -2.25 16.08 -0.76
C ARG A 420 -2.56 15.28 0.50
N LYS A 421 -1.51 14.78 1.17
CA LYS A 421 -1.60 13.96 2.38
C LYS A 421 -0.92 14.69 3.52
N ALA A 422 -1.32 14.35 4.74
CA ALA A 422 -0.59 14.77 5.92
C ALA A 422 0.87 14.32 5.84
N VAL A 423 1.81 15.23 6.01
CA VAL A 423 3.25 14.95 6.02
C VAL A 423 3.63 14.56 7.44
N LYS A 424 3.37 13.31 7.82
CA LYS A 424 3.72 12.77 9.14
C LYS A 424 5.20 12.44 9.28
N LEU A 425 5.94 12.28 8.16
CA LEU A 425 7.36 11.91 8.13
C LEU A 425 8.14 12.87 7.24
N VAL A 426 9.28 13.34 7.76
CA VAL A 426 10.32 14.07 7.01
C VAL A 426 11.65 13.36 7.22
N ASP A 427 12.21 12.76 6.17
CA ASP A 427 13.53 12.14 6.20
C ASP A 427 14.55 13.09 5.57
N ARG A 428 15.48 13.58 6.39
CA ARG A 428 16.55 14.51 5.97
C ARG A 428 17.91 13.84 5.84
N ARG A 429 18.03 12.52 6.00
CA ARG A 429 19.32 11.82 5.97
C ARG A 429 20.03 11.96 4.62
N SER A 430 19.27 11.99 3.53
CA SER A 430 19.80 12.17 2.17
C SER A 430 20.15 13.61 1.80
N GLN A 431 19.84 14.60 2.64
CA GLN A 431 20.08 16.01 2.34
C GLN A 431 21.46 16.54 2.83
N LEU A 432 22.26 15.71 3.49
CA LEU A 432 23.55 16.10 4.08
C LEU A 432 24.79 15.78 3.23
N VAL A 433 24.62 15.38 1.97
CA VAL A 433 25.76 15.12 1.07
C VAL A 433 25.78 16.16 -0.06
N ILE A 434 25.91 17.43 0.27
CA ILE A 434 26.53 18.45 -0.60
C ILE A 434 27.06 19.56 0.34
N LYS A 435 28.29 19.42 0.79
CA LYS A 435 29.17 20.55 1.09
C LYS A 435 30.52 20.26 0.49
#